data_9b4d50b6931e9351a8de4ca399ee384b
#
_entry.id   9b4d50b6931e9351a8de4ca399ee384b
#
_cell.length_a   1.000
_cell.length_b   1.000
_cell.length_c   1.000
_cell.angle_alpha   90.00
_cell.angle_beta   90.00
_cell.angle_gamma   90.00
#
_symmetry.space_group_name_H-M   'P 1'
#
loop_
_entity.id
_entity.type
_entity.pdbx_description
1 polymer ?
#
loop_
_entity_poly.entity_id
_entity_poly.type
_entity_poly.pdbx_seq_one_letter_code
_entity_poly.pdbx_strand_id
1 'polypeptide(L)'
;MNYKSFEELPCWQKARDLCRAISQIIVEPGFARDFTLRDQIWRAAGSVMDNIAEGFDDGSARECIRFLGYSHRSCGEVQSQLYRALDNKYINQDQFSEVYDLASECRKQIKGFRKYLRDYSSREDRIEE
;
A
#
# COMPACT_ATOMS: atom_id res chain seq x y z
N MET A 1 -14.43 2.88 15.67
CA MET A 1 -13.10 3.39 15.33
C MET A 1 -12.98 4.86 15.73
N ASN A 2 -11.82 5.25 16.25
CA ASN A 2 -11.59 6.62 16.70
C ASN A 2 -11.03 7.55 15.62
N TYR A 3 -10.82 7.05 14.40
CA TYR A 3 -10.29 7.83 13.29
C TYR A 3 -11.40 8.63 12.62
N LYS A 4 -11.15 9.92 12.36
CA LYS A 4 -12.12 10.83 11.73
C LYS A 4 -11.94 10.91 10.22
N SER A 5 -10.73 10.62 9.72
CA SER A 5 -10.41 10.68 8.29
C SER A 5 -9.33 9.67 7.95
N PHE A 6 -9.21 9.33 6.67
CA PHE A 6 -8.21 8.36 6.24
C PHE A 6 -6.78 8.85 6.51
N GLU A 7 -6.55 10.15 6.52
CA GLU A 7 -5.21 10.72 6.77
C GLU A 7 -4.68 10.37 8.17
N GLU A 8 -5.56 10.06 9.11
CA GLU A 8 -5.18 9.63 10.46
C GLU A 8 -4.75 8.17 10.53
N LEU A 9 -5.06 7.37 9.52
CA LEU A 9 -4.74 5.93 9.54
C LEU A 9 -3.25 5.70 9.36
N PRO A 10 -2.60 4.97 10.30
CA PRO A 10 -1.18 4.65 10.16
C PRO A 10 -0.84 3.94 8.85
N CYS A 11 -1.71 3.02 8.38
CA CYS A 11 -1.48 2.32 7.12
C CYS A 11 -1.54 3.26 5.91
N TRP A 12 -2.42 4.27 5.93
CA TRP A 12 -2.45 5.27 4.84
C TRP A 12 -1.19 6.14 4.85
N GLN A 13 -0.75 6.57 6.04
CA GLN A 13 0.47 7.35 6.19
C GLN A 13 1.69 6.59 5.67
N LYS A 14 1.78 5.29 5.97
CA LYS A 14 2.85 4.43 5.47
C LYS A 14 2.75 4.24 3.95
N ALA A 15 1.56 4.12 3.40
CA ALA A 15 1.33 4.05 1.96
C ALA A 15 1.79 5.34 1.26
N ARG A 16 1.56 6.49 1.89
CA ARG A 16 2.05 7.77 1.39
C ARG A 16 3.57 7.81 1.37
N ASP A 17 4.23 7.33 2.44
CA ASP A 17 5.68 7.21 2.48
C ASP A 17 6.21 6.32 1.35
N LEU A 18 5.51 5.21 1.08
CA LEU A 18 5.86 4.32 -0.03
C LEU A 18 5.77 5.05 -1.38
N CYS A 19 4.70 5.79 -1.62
CA CYS A 19 4.54 6.56 -2.85
C CYS A 19 5.64 7.61 -3.01
N ARG A 20 6.02 8.29 -1.93
CA ARG A 20 7.12 9.25 -1.95
C ARG A 20 8.44 8.58 -2.32
N ALA A 21 8.71 7.42 -1.74
CA ALA A 21 9.93 6.66 -2.04
C ALA A 21 9.95 6.21 -3.51
N ILE A 22 8.83 5.73 -4.03
CA ILE A 22 8.71 5.34 -5.45
C ILE A 22 8.95 6.56 -6.35
N SER A 23 8.39 7.73 -6.03
CA SER A 23 8.58 8.94 -6.83
C SER A 23 10.05 9.35 -6.95
N GLN A 24 10.86 9.02 -5.94
CA GLN A 24 12.29 9.34 -5.93
C GLN A 24 13.11 8.39 -6.80
N ILE A 25 12.75 7.10 -6.86
CA ILE A 25 13.52 6.12 -7.62
C ILE A 25 13.14 6.07 -9.11
N ILE A 26 11.91 6.37 -9.48
CA ILE A 26 11.46 6.30 -10.88
C ILE A 26 12.04 7.41 -11.75
N VAL A 27 12.70 8.41 -11.16
CA VAL A 27 13.39 9.48 -11.89
C VAL A 27 14.83 9.12 -12.23
N GLU A 28 15.36 8.00 -11.69
CA GLU A 28 16.68 7.50 -12.07
C GLU A 28 16.72 7.29 -13.58
N PRO A 29 17.82 7.67 -14.29
CA PRO A 29 17.80 7.75 -15.75
C PRO A 29 17.35 6.48 -16.47
N GLY A 30 17.81 5.31 -16.06
CA GLY A 30 17.39 4.04 -16.67
C GLY A 30 15.93 3.73 -16.41
N PHE A 31 15.49 3.93 -15.17
CA PHE A 31 14.10 3.70 -14.76
C PHE A 31 13.15 4.63 -15.50
N ALA A 32 13.51 5.91 -15.59
CA ALA A 32 12.68 6.91 -16.26
C ALA A 32 12.42 6.60 -17.74
N ARG A 33 13.34 5.89 -18.40
CA ARG A 33 13.21 5.49 -19.81
C ARG A 33 12.38 4.23 -20.01
N ASP A 34 12.25 3.39 -19.00
CA ASP A 34 11.38 2.21 -19.05
C ASP A 34 9.96 2.65 -18.70
N PHE A 35 9.29 3.23 -19.67
CA PHE A 35 7.96 3.82 -19.48
C PHE A 35 6.95 2.80 -18.92
N THR A 36 7.03 1.56 -19.38
CA THR A 36 6.11 0.51 -18.95
C THR A 36 6.27 0.19 -17.46
N LEU A 37 7.48 -0.09 -17.03
CA LEU A 37 7.75 -0.43 -15.62
C LEU A 37 7.53 0.77 -14.71
N ARG A 38 7.99 1.96 -15.14
CA ARG A 38 7.78 3.20 -14.41
C ARG A 38 6.29 3.44 -14.12
N ASP A 39 5.46 3.32 -15.16
CA ASP A 39 4.03 3.57 -15.06
C ASP A 39 3.34 2.49 -14.22
N GLN A 40 3.74 1.23 -14.37
CA GLN A 40 3.18 0.13 -13.58
C GLN A 40 3.45 0.29 -12.08
N ILE A 41 4.67 0.59 -11.70
CA ILE A 41 5.04 0.71 -10.28
C ILE A 41 4.39 1.95 -9.67
N TRP A 42 4.31 3.05 -10.42
CA TRP A 42 3.66 4.28 -9.97
C TRP A 42 2.17 4.04 -9.71
N ARG A 43 1.49 3.36 -10.64
CA ARG A 43 0.07 2.99 -10.47
C ARG A 43 -0.14 2.05 -9.30
N ALA A 44 0.72 1.04 -9.14
CA ALA A 44 0.60 0.10 -8.03
C ALA A 44 0.77 0.81 -6.69
N ALA A 45 1.77 1.68 -6.56
CA ALA A 45 1.99 2.45 -5.34
C ALA A 45 0.80 3.38 -5.04
N GLY A 46 0.29 4.09 -6.05
CA GLY A 46 -0.90 4.93 -5.90
C GLY A 46 -2.13 4.14 -5.48
N SER A 47 -2.29 2.94 -6.03
CA SER A 47 -3.40 2.05 -5.69
C SER A 47 -3.37 1.64 -4.21
N VAL A 48 -2.18 1.52 -3.59
CA VAL A 48 -2.08 1.24 -2.14
C VAL A 48 -2.77 2.34 -1.35
N MET A 49 -2.41 3.60 -1.59
CA MET A 49 -3.01 4.76 -0.92
C MET A 49 -4.49 4.88 -1.19
N ASP A 50 -4.86 4.83 -2.45
CA ASP A 50 -6.21 5.15 -2.90
C ASP A 50 -7.24 4.12 -2.39
N ASN A 51 -6.86 2.84 -2.35
CA ASN A 51 -7.76 1.81 -1.84
C ASN A 51 -7.97 1.91 -0.32
N ILE A 52 -6.96 2.34 0.43
CA ILE A 52 -7.12 2.58 1.87
C ILE A 52 -8.13 3.72 2.08
N ALA A 53 -7.95 4.84 1.38
CA ALA A 53 -8.82 6.00 1.48
C ALA A 53 -10.25 5.66 1.06
N GLU A 54 -10.42 4.98 -0.06
CA GLU A 54 -11.72 4.55 -0.58
C GLU A 54 -12.46 3.67 0.43
N GLY A 55 -11.77 2.67 0.97
CA GLY A 55 -12.38 1.75 1.93
C GLY A 55 -12.78 2.43 3.22
N PHE A 56 -11.99 3.39 3.70
CA PHE A 56 -12.31 4.15 4.90
C PHE A 56 -13.52 5.07 4.67
N ASP A 57 -13.54 5.78 3.54
CA ASP A 57 -14.59 6.77 3.25
C ASP A 57 -15.95 6.11 2.96
N ASP A 58 -15.98 4.87 2.53
CA ASP A 58 -17.22 4.13 2.32
C ASP A 58 -18.02 3.94 3.60
N GLY A 59 -17.37 3.95 4.76
CA GLY A 59 -17.99 3.93 6.06
C GLY A 59 -18.40 2.56 6.61
N SER A 60 -18.44 1.49 5.80
CA SER A 60 -18.74 0.16 6.29
C SER A 60 -17.45 -0.64 6.53
N ALA A 61 -17.43 -1.43 7.61
CA ALA A 61 -16.30 -2.30 7.92
C ALA A 61 -16.09 -3.33 6.81
N ARG A 62 -17.16 -3.89 6.27
CA ARG A 62 -17.10 -4.90 5.20
C ARG A 62 -16.42 -4.36 3.94
N GLU A 63 -16.82 -3.17 3.49
CA GLU A 63 -16.21 -2.54 2.31
C GLU A 63 -14.79 -2.10 2.58
N CYS A 64 -14.50 -1.61 3.78
CA CYS A 64 -13.14 -1.24 4.17
C CYS A 64 -12.22 -2.45 4.12
N ILE A 65 -12.64 -3.59 4.65
CA ILE A 65 -11.88 -4.87 4.60
C ILE A 65 -11.60 -5.26 3.15
N ARG A 66 -12.57 -5.12 2.26
CA ARG A 66 -12.43 -5.46 0.84
C ARG A 66 -11.38 -4.57 0.16
N PHE A 67 -11.47 -3.26 0.35
CA PHE A 67 -10.52 -2.30 -0.25
C PHE A 67 -9.12 -2.46 0.34
N LEU A 68 -9.00 -2.74 1.63
CA LEU A 68 -7.71 -3.04 2.26
C LEU A 68 -7.06 -4.29 1.65
N GLY A 69 -7.87 -5.26 1.23
CA GLY A 69 -7.38 -6.43 0.50
C GLY A 69 -6.77 -6.06 -0.85
N TYR A 70 -7.37 -5.15 -1.58
CA TYR A 70 -6.83 -4.62 -2.83
C TYR A 70 -5.53 -3.87 -2.59
N SER A 71 -5.50 -3.03 -1.54
CA SER A 71 -4.31 -2.29 -1.15
C SER A 71 -3.15 -3.22 -0.82
N HIS A 72 -3.40 -4.27 -0.05
CA HIS A 72 -2.41 -5.29 0.30
C HIS A 72 -1.83 -5.96 -0.95
N ARG A 73 -2.70 -6.29 -1.91
CA ARG A 73 -2.30 -6.88 -3.19
C ARG A 73 -1.40 -5.94 -3.98
N SER A 74 -1.73 -4.65 -4.02
CA SER A 74 -0.95 -3.64 -4.72
C SER A 74 0.45 -3.46 -4.12
N CYS A 75 0.60 -3.59 -2.80
CA CYS A 75 1.92 -3.62 -2.17
C CYS A 75 2.78 -4.78 -2.69
N GLY A 76 2.19 -5.96 -2.86
CA GLY A 76 2.87 -7.12 -3.42
C GLY A 76 3.32 -6.89 -4.85
N GLU A 77 2.49 -6.21 -5.65
CA GLU A 77 2.86 -5.82 -7.02
C GLU A 77 4.07 -4.89 -7.02
N VAL A 78 4.09 -3.88 -6.14
CA VAL A 78 5.24 -2.97 -5.99
C VAL A 78 6.51 -3.78 -5.69
N GLN A 79 6.44 -4.72 -4.77
CA GLN A 79 7.60 -5.55 -4.39
C GLN A 79 8.10 -6.40 -5.55
N SER A 80 7.20 -6.99 -6.32
CA SER A 80 7.56 -7.77 -7.51
C SER A 80 8.21 -6.88 -8.57
N GLN A 81 7.67 -5.69 -8.79
CA GLN A 81 8.18 -4.74 -9.78
C GLN A 81 9.55 -4.17 -9.38
N LEU A 82 9.82 -4.03 -8.07
CA LEU A 82 11.13 -3.61 -7.57
C LEU A 82 12.24 -4.58 -7.96
N TYR A 83 11.96 -5.89 -8.00
CA TYR A 83 12.93 -6.88 -8.47
C TYR A 83 13.30 -6.65 -9.93
N ARG A 84 12.31 -6.32 -10.76
CA ARG A 84 12.57 -6.02 -12.17
C ARG A 84 13.45 -4.77 -12.33
N ALA A 85 13.23 -3.76 -11.49
CA ALA A 85 14.07 -2.57 -11.48
C ALA A 85 15.51 -2.87 -11.04
N LEU A 86 15.66 -3.70 -10.01
CA LEU A 86 16.96 -4.12 -9.52
C LEU A 86 17.72 -4.95 -10.58
N ASP A 87 17.05 -5.92 -11.19
CA ASP A 87 17.64 -6.82 -12.17
C ASP A 87 18.10 -6.07 -13.43
N ASN A 88 17.39 -4.99 -13.79
CA ASN A 88 17.75 -4.13 -14.91
C ASN A 88 18.73 -3.02 -14.52
N LYS A 89 19.18 -3.00 -13.28
CA LYS A 89 20.14 -2.03 -12.74
C LYS A 89 19.64 -0.59 -12.80
N TYR A 90 18.34 -0.40 -12.76
CA TYR A 90 17.74 0.94 -12.65
C TYR A 90 17.91 1.52 -11.26
N ILE A 91 17.98 0.65 -10.25
CA ILE A 91 18.21 1.01 -8.85
C ILE A 91 19.32 0.10 -8.29
N ASN A 92 20.00 0.56 -7.26
CA ASN A 92 21.01 -0.23 -6.56
C ASN A 92 20.37 -1.04 -5.43
N GLN A 93 21.17 -1.88 -4.77
CA GLN A 93 20.71 -2.76 -3.69
C GLN A 93 20.16 -1.96 -2.51
N ASP A 94 20.79 -0.83 -2.16
CA ASP A 94 20.34 0.00 -1.04
C ASP A 94 18.98 0.62 -1.32
N GLN A 95 18.79 1.15 -2.52
CA GLN A 95 17.49 1.70 -2.94
C GLN A 95 16.41 0.63 -2.95
N PHE A 96 16.73 -0.55 -3.49
CA PHE A 96 15.82 -1.68 -3.49
C PHE A 96 15.39 -2.05 -2.07
N SER A 97 16.37 -2.26 -1.17
CA SER A 97 16.08 -2.70 0.20
C SER A 97 15.25 -1.69 0.96
N GLU A 98 15.56 -0.41 0.83
CA GLU A 98 14.82 0.67 1.49
C GLU A 98 13.34 0.66 1.08
N VAL A 99 13.08 0.64 -0.23
CA VAL A 99 11.69 0.72 -0.73
C VAL A 99 10.95 -0.60 -0.51
N TYR A 100 11.63 -1.73 -0.67
CA TYR A 100 11.05 -3.05 -0.41
C TYR A 100 10.61 -3.18 1.04
N ASP A 101 11.47 -2.76 1.98
CA ASP A 101 11.16 -2.83 3.41
C ASP A 101 9.98 -1.91 3.77
N LEU A 102 9.92 -0.75 3.14
CA LEU A 102 8.80 0.17 3.32
C LEU A 102 7.48 -0.45 2.84
N ALA A 103 7.51 -1.13 1.70
CA ALA A 103 6.35 -1.87 1.19
C ALA A 103 5.95 -3.01 2.14
N SER A 104 6.92 -3.73 2.72
CA SER A 104 6.67 -4.79 3.70
C SER A 104 6.00 -4.24 4.95
N GLU A 105 6.47 -3.11 5.47
CA GLU A 105 5.85 -2.42 6.60
C GLU A 105 4.41 -2.02 6.28
N CYS A 106 4.20 -1.48 5.08
CA CYS A 106 2.87 -1.08 4.63
C CYS A 106 1.92 -2.29 4.59
N ARG A 107 2.35 -3.41 4.02
CA ARG A 107 1.57 -4.65 3.97
C ARG A 107 1.18 -5.13 5.37
N LYS A 108 2.14 -5.08 6.29
CA LYS A 108 1.94 -5.50 7.68
C LYS A 108 0.88 -4.67 8.38
N GLN A 109 0.94 -3.35 8.21
CA GLN A 109 -0.03 -2.43 8.81
C GLN A 109 -1.42 -2.58 8.20
N ILE A 110 -1.50 -2.77 6.89
CA ILE A 110 -2.76 -3.03 6.19
C ILE A 110 -3.39 -4.32 6.71
N LYS A 111 -2.60 -5.38 6.82
CA LYS A 111 -3.05 -6.68 7.32
C LYS A 111 -3.55 -6.57 8.76
N GLY A 112 -2.82 -5.83 9.59
CA GLY A 112 -3.20 -5.59 11.00
C GLY A 112 -4.52 -4.84 11.13
N PHE A 113 -4.70 -3.79 10.36
CA PHE A 113 -5.94 -3.01 10.37
C PHE A 113 -7.12 -3.83 9.84
N ARG A 114 -6.88 -4.61 8.80
CA ARG A 114 -7.88 -5.52 8.22
C ARG A 114 -8.36 -6.54 9.24
N LYS A 115 -7.43 -7.12 10.00
CA LYS A 115 -7.75 -8.04 11.09
C LYS A 115 -8.54 -7.35 12.19
N TYR A 116 -8.13 -6.16 12.58
CA TYR A 116 -8.84 -5.36 13.59
C TYR A 116 -10.30 -5.14 13.19
N LEU A 117 -10.55 -4.78 11.93
CA LEU A 117 -11.89 -4.55 11.43
C LEU A 117 -12.75 -5.82 11.41
N ARG A 118 -12.16 -6.96 11.08
CA ARG A 118 -12.86 -8.25 11.13
C ARG A 118 -13.28 -8.59 12.55
N ASP A 119 -12.38 -8.43 13.51
CA ASP A 119 -12.63 -8.73 14.90
C ASP A 119 -13.70 -7.77 15.48
N TYR A 120 -13.62 -6.49 15.12
CA TYR A 120 -14.60 -5.48 15.53
C TYR A 120 -15.99 -5.79 14.96
N SER A 121 -16.07 -6.10 13.69
CA SER A 121 -17.32 -6.47 13.00
C SER A 121 -17.95 -7.71 13.63
N SER A 122 -17.15 -8.74 13.92
CA SER A 122 -17.62 -9.96 14.58
C SER A 122 -18.19 -9.70 15.98
N ARG A 123 -17.59 -8.77 16.72
CA ARG A 123 -18.09 -8.40 18.07
C ARG A 123 -19.43 -7.69 17.98
N GLU A 124 -19.61 -6.80 17.03
CA GLU A 124 -20.87 -6.09 16.83
C GLU A 124 -21.98 -7.05 16.44
N ASP A 125 -21.71 -7.96 15.54
CA ASP A 125 -22.66 -8.99 15.13
C ASP A 125 -23.11 -9.84 16.33
N ARG A 126 -22.18 -10.16 17.25
CA ARG A 126 -22.50 -10.92 18.47
C ARG A 126 -23.34 -10.12 19.46
N ILE A 127 -23.16 -8.81 19.51
CA ILE A 127 -23.93 -7.94 20.42
C ILE A 127 -25.36 -7.77 19.89
N GLU A 128 -25.56 -7.71 18.59
CA GLU A 128 -26.87 -7.58 17.96
C GLU A 128 -27.72 -8.86 18.02
N GLU A 129 -27.09 -10.00 18.19
CA GLU A 129 -27.78 -11.29 18.41
C GLU A 129 -28.27 -11.41 19.85
#